data_c173824ea219817ba1e91a9046430d20
#
_entry.id   c173824ea219817ba1e91a9046430d20
#
_cell.length_a   1.000
_cell.length_b   1.000
_cell.length_c   1.000
_cell.angle_alpha   90.00
_cell.angle_beta   90.00
_cell.angle_gamma   90.00
#
_symmetry.space_group_name_H-M   'P 1'
#
loop_
_entity.id
_entity.type
_entity.pdbx_description
1 polymer ?
#
loop_
_entity_poly.entity_id
_entity_poly.type
_entity_poly.pdbx_seq_one_letter_code
_entity_poly.pdbx_strand_id
1 'polypeptide(L)'
;VLNPKSTDLLTHVKLKVEHYQKAAMYILIGGSGLVGLTLAQKLVELGHTVAVIDIDPNACRYAREQVGAMAFEGSAVSTQILLEAGIRKANALVAVLRSDALNLAMVTLAKHYGVPHIVTRMRHSDFAEPFRLAGANHIIGTIELAVSTMVNAIEYPQVESMMHFEQGQIEVLKLSIPKNCYVVNRSVAEIAQDSRFPTGSLIIGYQAHPHEDLTIPNGSTVLEPGSTVLVVTKPGSLHQMIDFIEGCK
;
A
#
# COMPACT_ATOMS: atom_id res chain seq x y z
N VAL A 1 3.52 33.83 27.65
CA VAL A 1 3.54 32.92 28.81
C VAL A 1 2.91 31.63 28.30
N LEU A 2 3.72 30.65 27.88
CA LEU A 2 3.27 29.34 27.39
C LEU A 2 2.83 28.49 28.59
N ASN A 3 1.62 27.93 28.48
CA ASN A 3 0.98 27.12 29.51
C ASN A 3 1.73 25.78 29.63
N PRO A 4 2.29 25.38 30.79
CA PRO A 4 3.11 24.18 30.96
C PRO A 4 2.34 22.84 30.76
N LYS A 5 1.01 22.87 30.55
CA LYS A 5 0.21 21.66 30.31
C LYS A 5 0.21 21.15 28.85
N SER A 6 0.76 21.91 27.89
CA SER A 6 0.81 21.47 26.48
C SER A 6 1.98 20.56 26.17
N THR A 7 3.05 20.65 26.95
CA THR A 7 4.27 19.81 26.76
C THR A 7 4.06 18.38 27.23
N ASP A 8 3.19 18.19 28.22
CA ASP A 8 2.89 16.85 28.78
C ASP A 8 2.00 16.01 27.85
N LEU A 9 1.10 16.65 27.10
CA LEU A 9 0.22 15.96 26.15
C LEU A 9 0.97 15.43 24.93
N LEU A 10 1.93 16.19 24.42
CA LEU A 10 2.76 15.79 23.28
C LEU A 10 3.75 14.67 23.65
N THR A 11 4.25 14.69 24.88
CA THR A 11 5.12 13.63 25.40
C THR A 11 4.31 12.35 25.65
N HIS A 12 3.07 12.44 26.14
CA HIS A 12 2.18 11.28 26.32
C HIS A 12 1.70 10.69 24.98
N VAL A 13 1.48 11.52 23.96
CA VAL A 13 1.11 11.05 22.61
C VAL A 13 2.32 10.39 21.94
N LYS A 14 3.53 10.96 22.03
CA LYS A 14 4.75 10.32 21.53
C LYS A 14 5.02 8.98 22.22
N LEU A 15 4.92 8.90 23.54
CA LEU A 15 5.09 7.66 24.31
C LEU A 15 4.02 6.61 23.97
N LYS A 16 2.78 6.99 23.62
CA LYS A 16 1.75 6.05 23.15
C LYS A 16 1.97 5.55 21.73
N VAL A 17 2.58 6.33 20.86
CA VAL A 17 2.91 5.91 19.49
C VAL A 17 4.13 4.98 19.48
N GLU A 18 5.12 5.20 20.36
CA GLU A 18 6.29 4.33 20.51
C GLU A 18 5.97 2.95 21.13
N HIS A 19 4.83 2.80 21.82
CA HIS A 19 4.43 1.54 22.48
C HIS A 19 3.38 0.72 21.71
N TYR A 20 3.05 1.08 20.47
CA TYR A 20 2.33 0.16 19.60
C TYR A 20 3.31 -0.86 18.98
N GLN A 21 4.02 -1.60 19.84
CA GLN A 21 4.72 -2.82 19.41
C GLN A 21 3.63 -3.79 18.94
N LYS A 22 3.39 -3.79 17.65
CA LYS A 22 2.54 -4.78 17.00
C LYS A 22 3.08 -6.16 17.40
N ALA A 23 2.28 -6.96 18.09
CA ALA A 23 2.69 -8.29 18.54
C ALA A 23 3.26 -9.07 17.36
N ALA A 24 4.40 -9.75 17.59
CA ALA A 24 5.01 -10.59 16.57
C ALA A 24 4.00 -11.64 16.09
N MET A 25 3.75 -11.69 14.78
CA MET A 25 2.84 -12.64 14.16
C MET A 25 3.61 -13.83 13.61
N TYR A 26 2.94 -14.98 13.53
CA TYR A 26 3.36 -16.14 12.76
C TYR A 26 2.68 -16.09 11.39
N ILE A 27 3.48 -15.91 10.33
CA ILE A 27 2.98 -15.67 8.96
C ILE A 27 3.44 -16.80 8.05
N LEU A 28 2.50 -17.40 7.32
CA LEU A 28 2.74 -18.45 6.36
C LEU A 28 2.68 -17.87 4.93
N ILE A 29 3.71 -18.12 4.12
CA ILE A 29 3.77 -17.64 2.73
C ILE A 29 3.86 -18.85 1.80
N GLY A 30 2.91 -18.98 0.89
CA GLY A 30 2.96 -19.97 -0.19
C GLY A 30 3.56 -19.37 -1.46
N GLY A 31 4.73 -19.87 -1.82
CA GLY A 31 5.54 -19.41 -2.94
C GLY A 31 6.72 -18.54 -2.50
N SER A 32 7.93 -18.99 -2.79
CA SER A 32 9.20 -18.29 -2.55
C SER A 32 9.86 -17.77 -3.85
N GLY A 33 9.03 -17.36 -4.81
CA GLY A 33 9.48 -16.55 -5.92
C GLY A 33 9.83 -15.12 -5.48
N LEU A 34 10.15 -14.23 -6.43
CA LEU A 34 10.58 -12.85 -6.13
C LEU A 34 9.64 -12.14 -5.15
N VAL A 35 8.33 -12.16 -5.38
CA VAL A 35 7.35 -11.49 -4.49
C VAL A 35 7.34 -12.12 -3.10
N GLY A 36 7.30 -13.46 -3.02
CA GLY A 36 7.26 -14.16 -1.73
C GLY A 36 8.50 -13.96 -0.88
N LEU A 37 9.69 -14.03 -1.49
CA LEU A 37 10.97 -13.80 -0.77
C LEU A 37 11.14 -12.35 -0.33
N THR A 38 10.82 -11.37 -1.19
CA THR A 38 10.87 -9.95 -0.82
C THR A 38 9.90 -9.62 0.32
N LEU A 39 8.69 -10.19 0.26
CA LEU A 39 7.72 -10.05 1.33
C LEU A 39 8.20 -10.71 2.64
N ALA A 40 8.73 -11.93 2.54
CA ALA A 40 9.28 -12.65 3.69
C ALA A 40 10.38 -11.85 4.37
N GLN A 41 11.33 -11.31 3.61
CA GLN A 41 12.41 -10.47 4.11
C GLN A 41 11.85 -9.27 4.87
N LYS A 42 10.89 -8.54 4.27
CA LYS A 42 10.31 -7.35 4.90
C LYS A 42 9.57 -7.67 6.20
N LEU A 43 8.87 -8.81 6.23
CA LEU A 43 8.15 -9.23 7.44
C LEU A 43 9.10 -9.70 8.55
N VAL A 44 10.22 -10.34 8.21
CA VAL A 44 11.28 -10.70 9.18
C VAL A 44 11.94 -9.43 9.72
N GLU A 45 12.27 -8.44 8.89
CA GLU A 45 12.79 -7.14 9.33
C GLU A 45 11.84 -6.41 10.28
N LEU A 46 10.53 -6.59 10.11
CA LEU A 46 9.48 -6.06 11.00
C LEU A 46 9.30 -6.87 12.29
N GLY A 47 10.12 -7.91 12.53
CA GLY A 47 10.10 -8.72 13.73
C GLY A 47 9.04 -9.83 13.76
N HIS A 48 8.47 -10.20 12.61
CA HIS A 48 7.54 -11.31 12.51
C HIS A 48 8.26 -12.65 12.32
N THR A 49 7.63 -13.73 12.75
CA THR A 49 8.07 -15.09 12.45
C THR A 49 7.45 -15.53 11.13
N VAL A 50 8.29 -15.81 10.13
CA VAL A 50 7.84 -16.15 8.77
C VAL A 50 8.19 -17.59 8.43
N ALA A 51 7.23 -18.32 7.86
CA ALA A 51 7.43 -19.62 7.26
C ALA A 51 7.04 -19.58 5.78
N VAL A 52 7.93 -20.06 4.90
CA VAL A 52 7.72 -20.09 3.45
C VAL A 52 7.55 -21.54 2.99
N ILE A 53 6.65 -21.78 2.04
CA ILE A 53 6.44 -23.09 1.44
C ILE A 53 6.68 -22.96 -0.07
N ASP A 54 7.57 -23.76 -0.63
CA ASP A 54 7.81 -23.83 -2.07
C ASP A 54 8.27 -25.22 -2.49
N ILE A 55 8.03 -25.56 -3.75
CA ILE A 55 8.50 -26.81 -4.36
C ILE A 55 9.97 -26.75 -4.79
N ASP A 56 10.54 -25.54 -4.89
CA ASP A 56 11.94 -25.34 -5.28
C ASP A 56 12.88 -25.39 -4.07
N PRO A 57 13.73 -26.41 -3.93
CA PRO A 57 14.66 -26.55 -2.83
C PRO A 57 15.68 -25.40 -2.75
N ASN A 58 16.05 -24.78 -3.88
CA ASN A 58 16.98 -23.66 -3.90
C ASN A 58 16.32 -22.39 -3.33
N ALA A 59 15.07 -22.14 -3.69
CA ALA A 59 14.31 -21.03 -3.14
C ALA A 59 14.08 -21.22 -1.62
N CYS A 60 13.79 -22.44 -1.18
CA CYS A 60 13.68 -22.77 0.24
C CYS A 60 15.02 -22.57 1.00
N ARG A 61 16.14 -22.98 0.40
CA ARG A 61 17.47 -22.75 0.97
C ARG A 61 17.75 -21.24 1.10
N TYR A 62 17.51 -20.47 0.06
CA TYR A 62 17.68 -19.01 0.09
C TYR A 62 16.83 -18.35 1.18
N ALA A 63 15.56 -18.77 1.32
CA ALA A 63 14.67 -18.26 2.36
C ALA A 63 15.26 -18.50 3.77
N ARG A 64 15.86 -19.67 4.02
CA ARG A 64 16.51 -19.97 5.32
C ARG A 64 17.80 -19.19 5.54
N GLU A 65 18.69 -19.21 4.56
CA GLU A 65 20.06 -18.72 4.74
C GLU A 65 20.20 -17.20 4.57
N GLN A 66 19.41 -16.60 3.69
CA GLN A 66 19.54 -15.18 3.35
C GLN A 66 18.42 -14.32 3.94
N VAL A 67 17.22 -14.88 4.10
CA VAL A 67 16.06 -14.13 4.61
C VAL A 67 15.85 -14.35 6.12
N GLY A 68 16.32 -15.49 6.66
CA GLY A 68 16.06 -15.86 8.06
C GLY A 68 14.64 -16.38 8.30
N ALA A 69 13.94 -16.78 7.25
CA ALA A 69 12.61 -17.40 7.35
C ALA A 69 12.73 -18.93 7.51
N MET A 70 11.79 -19.55 8.20
CA MET A 70 11.61 -21.00 8.12
C MET A 70 11.18 -21.35 6.69
N ALA A 71 11.64 -22.47 6.16
CA ALA A 71 11.23 -22.90 4.83
C ALA A 71 10.90 -24.38 4.79
N PHE A 72 9.80 -24.70 4.15
CA PHE A 72 9.26 -26.04 3.98
C PHE A 72 9.22 -26.38 2.49
N GLU A 73 9.93 -27.44 2.11
CA GLU A 73 9.97 -27.88 0.73
C GLU A 73 8.76 -28.75 0.42
N GLY A 74 7.98 -28.34 -0.56
CA GLY A 74 6.81 -29.08 -1.01
C GLY A 74 5.70 -28.18 -1.56
N SER A 75 4.59 -28.81 -1.90
CA SER A 75 3.43 -28.09 -2.44
C SER A 75 2.71 -27.29 -1.36
N ALA A 76 2.51 -25.99 -1.60
CA ALA A 76 1.77 -25.10 -0.71
C ALA A 76 0.24 -25.41 -0.64
N VAL A 77 -0.23 -26.36 -1.43
CA VAL A 77 -1.59 -26.91 -1.35
C VAL A 77 -1.62 -28.34 -0.78
N SER A 78 -0.48 -28.85 -0.32
CA SER A 78 -0.42 -30.12 0.42
C SER A 78 -0.82 -29.89 1.87
N THR A 79 -1.86 -30.56 2.31
CA THR A 79 -2.34 -30.53 3.71
C THR A 79 -1.25 -30.92 4.71
N GLN A 80 -0.44 -31.93 4.34
CA GLN A 80 0.66 -32.38 5.19
C GLN A 80 1.70 -31.27 5.38
N ILE A 81 2.19 -30.66 4.28
CA ILE A 81 3.19 -29.58 4.32
C ILE A 81 2.64 -28.34 5.06
N LEU A 82 1.38 -28.00 4.83
CA LEU A 82 0.72 -26.91 5.56
C LEU A 82 0.65 -27.14 7.07
N LEU A 83 0.38 -28.39 7.49
CA LEU A 83 0.37 -28.75 8.90
C LEU A 83 1.78 -28.73 9.50
N GLU A 84 2.78 -29.27 8.81
CA GLU A 84 4.19 -29.21 9.20
C GLU A 84 4.68 -27.74 9.31
N ALA A 85 4.27 -26.89 8.36
CA ALA A 85 4.54 -25.46 8.37
C ALA A 85 3.70 -24.70 9.41
N GLY A 86 2.84 -25.37 10.18
CA GLY A 86 2.14 -24.78 11.30
C GLY A 86 0.93 -23.91 10.94
N ILE A 87 0.19 -24.21 9.89
CA ILE A 87 -0.99 -23.44 9.44
C ILE A 87 -2.01 -23.17 10.57
N ARG A 88 -2.18 -24.10 11.51
CA ARG A 88 -3.13 -23.97 12.62
C ARG A 88 -2.79 -22.87 13.63
N LYS A 89 -1.51 -22.47 13.69
CA LYS A 89 -1.04 -21.38 14.56
C LYS A 89 -0.77 -20.09 13.79
N ALA A 90 -0.99 -20.08 12.47
CA ALA A 90 -0.73 -18.92 11.64
C ALA A 90 -1.70 -17.77 11.96
N ASN A 91 -1.15 -16.59 12.23
CA ASN A 91 -1.92 -15.36 12.37
C ASN A 91 -2.30 -14.79 11.00
N ALA A 92 -1.49 -15.07 9.98
CA ALA A 92 -1.77 -14.68 8.61
C ALA A 92 -1.23 -15.72 7.62
N LEU A 93 -1.87 -15.81 6.47
CA LEU A 93 -1.40 -16.58 5.33
C LEU A 93 -1.40 -15.71 4.09
N VAL A 94 -0.31 -15.82 3.31
CA VAL A 94 -0.16 -15.09 2.05
C VAL A 94 0.06 -16.09 0.91
N ALA A 95 -0.86 -16.12 -0.05
CA ALA A 95 -0.78 -16.99 -1.23
C ALA A 95 -0.24 -16.17 -2.43
N VAL A 96 1.01 -16.44 -2.82
CA VAL A 96 1.69 -15.73 -3.94
C VAL A 96 2.29 -16.69 -4.96
N LEU A 97 1.66 -17.84 -5.13
CA LEU A 97 2.01 -18.84 -6.15
C LEU A 97 1.78 -18.28 -7.56
N ARG A 98 2.37 -18.88 -8.58
CA ARG A 98 2.25 -18.45 -9.98
C ARG A 98 0.86 -18.68 -10.57
N SER A 99 0.06 -19.57 -10.02
CA SER A 99 -1.26 -19.97 -10.49
C SER A 99 -2.37 -19.45 -9.56
N ASP A 100 -3.35 -18.74 -10.10
CA ASP A 100 -4.53 -18.29 -9.34
C ASP A 100 -5.34 -19.47 -8.81
N ALA A 101 -5.41 -20.59 -9.55
CA ALA A 101 -6.09 -21.79 -9.08
C ALA A 101 -5.40 -22.41 -7.86
N LEU A 102 -4.05 -22.44 -7.82
CA LEU A 102 -3.31 -22.90 -6.65
C LEU A 102 -3.41 -21.92 -5.48
N ASN A 103 -3.40 -20.62 -5.75
CA ASN A 103 -3.67 -19.60 -4.72
C ASN A 103 -5.07 -19.79 -4.14
N LEU A 104 -6.09 -20.05 -4.96
CA LEU A 104 -7.46 -20.30 -4.52
C LEU A 104 -7.55 -21.55 -3.62
N ALA A 105 -6.89 -22.63 -4.03
CA ALA A 105 -6.82 -23.85 -3.21
C ALA A 105 -6.16 -23.57 -1.84
N MET A 106 -5.05 -22.81 -1.83
CA MET A 106 -4.35 -22.44 -0.61
C MET A 106 -5.21 -21.55 0.30
N VAL A 107 -5.93 -20.55 -0.25
CA VAL A 107 -6.89 -19.70 0.46
C VAL A 107 -7.99 -20.54 1.10
N THR A 108 -8.57 -21.49 0.35
CA THR A 108 -9.61 -22.39 0.84
C THR A 108 -9.12 -23.24 2.02
N LEU A 109 -7.90 -23.78 1.93
CA LEU A 109 -7.28 -24.54 3.02
C LEU A 109 -7.00 -23.64 4.24
N ALA A 110 -6.50 -22.44 4.02
CA ALA A 110 -6.27 -21.47 5.10
C ALA A 110 -7.56 -21.13 5.86
N LYS A 111 -8.64 -20.91 5.12
CA LYS A 111 -9.98 -20.70 5.71
C LYS A 111 -10.45 -21.91 6.49
N HIS A 112 -10.26 -23.12 5.96
CA HIS A 112 -10.60 -24.37 6.65
C HIS A 112 -9.86 -24.53 7.97
N TYR A 113 -8.56 -24.17 8.01
CA TYR A 113 -7.74 -24.25 9.24
C TYR A 113 -7.92 -23.06 10.17
N GLY A 114 -8.80 -22.12 9.85
CA GLY A 114 -9.15 -20.99 10.72
C GLY A 114 -8.12 -19.86 10.75
N VAL A 115 -7.28 -19.72 9.70
CA VAL A 115 -6.35 -18.57 9.61
C VAL A 115 -7.15 -17.28 9.55
N PRO A 116 -6.93 -16.31 10.47
CA PRO A 116 -7.78 -15.12 10.56
C PRO A 116 -7.52 -14.09 9.45
N HIS A 117 -6.27 -13.98 8.97
CA HIS A 117 -5.88 -13.02 7.94
C HIS A 117 -5.34 -13.75 6.71
N ILE A 118 -6.08 -13.70 5.62
CA ILE A 118 -5.74 -14.38 4.37
C ILE A 118 -5.58 -13.33 3.28
N VAL A 119 -4.36 -13.22 2.76
CA VAL A 119 -3.99 -12.34 1.67
C VAL A 119 -3.63 -13.18 0.45
N THR A 120 -4.10 -12.81 -0.72
CA THR A 120 -3.75 -13.53 -1.95
C THR A 120 -3.37 -12.60 -3.08
N ARG A 121 -2.42 -13.03 -3.89
CA ARG A 121 -2.16 -12.44 -5.19
C ARG A 121 -3.15 -12.95 -6.22
N MET A 122 -3.66 -12.06 -7.04
CA MET A 122 -4.50 -12.35 -8.19
C MET A 122 -3.80 -11.86 -9.47
N ARG A 123 -3.87 -12.65 -10.54
CA ARG A 123 -3.37 -12.30 -11.87
C ARG A 123 -4.51 -12.01 -12.85
N HIS A 124 -5.58 -12.78 -12.76
CA HIS A 124 -6.74 -12.66 -13.63
C HIS A 124 -7.98 -12.25 -12.82
N SER A 125 -8.64 -11.19 -13.23
CA SER A 125 -9.80 -10.59 -12.55
C SER A 125 -10.96 -11.56 -12.34
N ASP A 126 -11.10 -12.58 -13.18
CA ASP A 126 -12.12 -13.63 -13.06
C ASP A 126 -12.03 -14.42 -11.74
N PHE A 127 -10.88 -14.38 -11.09
CA PHE A 127 -10.66 -15.00 -9.78
C PHE A 127 -11.05 -14.12 -8.59
N ALA A 128 -11.45 -12.86 -8.81
CA ALA A 128 -11.78 -11.95 -7.71
C ALA A 128 -12.93 -12.48 -6.83
N GLU A 129 -14.04 -12.87 -7.46
CA GLU A 129 -15.19 -13.42 -6.75
C GLU A 129 -14.90 -14.81 -6.14
N PRO A 130 -14.29 -15.77 -6.85
CA PRO A 130 -13.81 -17.02 -6.26
C PRO A 130 -12.94 -16.83 -5.01
N PHE A 131 -11.97 -15.90 -5.02
CA PHE A 131 -11.15 -15.62 -3.85
C PHE A 131 -11.95 -15.07 -2.68
N ARG A 132 -12.90 -14.17 -2.95
CA ARG A 132 -13.78 -13.60 -1.92
C ARG A 132 -14.64 -14.68 -1.27
N LEU A 133 -15.25 -15.54 -2.07
CA LEU A 133 -16.05 -16.68 -1.60
C LEU A 133 -15.22 -17.70 -0.82
N ALA A 134 -13.97 -17.93 -1.21
CA ALA A 134 -13.04 -18.80 -0.48
C ALA A 134 -12.58 -18.23 0.86
N GLY A 135 -12.84 -16.94 1.12
CA GLY A 135 -12.55 -16.28 2.40
C GLY A 135 -11.25 -15.49 2.44
N ALA A 136 -10.71 -15.06 1.30
CA ALA A 136 -9.62 -14.09 1.26
C ALA A 136 -10.07 -12.74 1.86
N ASN A 137 -9.27 -12.20 2.78
CA ASN A 137 -9.52 -10.86 3.34
C ASN A 137 -9.02 -9.75 2.40
N HIS A 138 -7.87 -9.99 1.76
CA HIS A 138 -7.27 -9.05 0.82
C HIS A 138 -6.85 -9.77 -0.46
N ILE A 139 -7.28 -9.23 -1.59
CA ILE A 139 -6.99 -9.74 -2.93
C ILE A 139 -6.19 -8.66 -3.67
N ILE A 140 -4.95 -8.97 -4.04
CA ILE A 140 -4.04 -8.03 -4.68
C ILE A 140 -3.91 -8.36 -6.17
N GLY A 141 -4.54 -7.58 -7.02
CA GLY A 141 -4.44 -7.65 -8.48
C GLY A 141 -3.10 -7.11 -8.97
N THR A 142 -2.05 -7.92 -8.94
CA THR A 142 -0.68 -7.45 -9.18
C THR A 142 -0.42 -6.95 -10.59
N ILE A 143 -1.04 -7.57 -11.60
CA ILE A 143 -0.91 -7.13 -13.00
C ILE A 143 -1.69 -5.84 -13.21
N GLU A 144 -2.92 -5.77 -12.73
CA GLU A 144 -3.77 -4.60 -12.85
C GLU A 144 -3.15 -3.37 -12.17
N LEU A 145 -2.61 -3.55 -10.95
CA LEU A 145 -1.90 -2.50 -10.22
C LEU A 145 -0.67 -2.00 -11.00
N ALA A 146 0.14 -2.92 -11.53
CA ALA A 146 1.33 -2.54 -12.30
C ALA A 146 0.97 -1.84 -13.60
N VAL A 147 -0.01 -2.35 -14.35
CA VAL A 147 -0.44 -1.78 -15.64
C VAL A 147 -1.07 -0.41 -15.42
N SER A 148 -1.98 -0.24 -14.46
CA SER A 148 -2.58 1.08 -14.18
C SER A 148 -1.53 2.10 -13.75
N THR A 149 -0.55 1.70 -12.93
CA THR A 149 0.57 2.57 -12.57
C THR A 149 1.38 3.01 -13.79
N MET A 150 1.69 2.09 -14.71
CA MET A 150 2.42 2.40 -15.95
C MET A 150 1.61 3.30 -16.89
N VAL A 151 0.31 3.01 -17.06
CA VAL A 151 -0.58 3.84 -17.87
C VAL A 151 -0.66 5.26 -17.31
N ASN A 152 -0.88 5.39 -16.00
CA ASN A 152 -0.91 6.69 -15.35
C ASN A 152 0.39 7.47 -15.53
N ALA A 153 1.55 6.82 -15.42
CA ALA A 153 2.84 7.46 -15.62
C ALA A 153 3.08 7.94 -17.08
N ILE A 154 2.42 7.29 -18.05
CA ILE A 154 2.49 7.68 -19.48
C ILE A 154 1.49 8.80 -19.78
N GLU A 155 0.23 8.62 -19.34
CA GLU A 155 -0.87 9.56 -19.63
C GLU A 155 -0.75 10.86 -18.83
N TYR A 156 -0.22 10.77 -17.59
CA TYR A 156 -0.16 11.88 -16.64
C TYR A 156 1.24 12.00 -16.00
N PRO A 157 2.27 12.45 -16.75
CA PRO A 157 3.64 12.52 -16.24
C PRO A 157 3.82 13.40 -14.99
N GLN A 158 2.92 14.36 -14.77
CA GLN A 158 2.88 15.24 -13.59
C GLN A 158 2.27 14.59 -12.36
N VAL A 159 1.59 13.43 -12.50
CA VAL A 159 1.04 12.66 -11.40
C VAL A 159 2.09 11.66 -10.93
N GLU A 160 2.78 11.97 -9.84
CA GLU A 160 3.80 11.07 -9.28
C GLU A 160 3.21 9.77 -8.73
N SER A 161 2.01 9.84 -8.15
CA SER A 161 1.27 8.68 -7.68
C SER A 161 -0.23 8.94 -7.59
N MET A 162 -1.01 7.87 -7.78
CA MET A 162 -2.46 7.89 -7.65
C MET A 162 -2.90 6.69 -6.82
N MET A 163 -3.75 6.92 -5.83
CA MET A 163 -4.38 5.89 -5.01
C MET A 163 -5.90 6.00 -5.11
N HIS A 164 -6.55 4.87 -5.27
CA HIS A 164 -8.02 4.77 -5.26
C HIS A 164 -8.49 4.15 -3.95
N PHE A 165 -9.49 4.77 -3.34
CA PHE A 165 -10.14 4.29 -2.12
C PHE A 165 -11.60 3.98 -2.38
N GLU A 166 -12.20 3.08 -1.57
CA GLU A 166 -13.61 2.71 -1.62
C GLU A 166 -14.08 2.38 -3.05
N GLN A 167 -13.40 1.46 -3.71
CA GLN A 167 -13.70 1.04 -5.09
C GLN A 167 -13.66 2.20 -6.11
N GLY A 168 -12.78 3.17 -5.88
CA GLY A 168 -12.62 4.32 -6.76
C GLY A 168 -13.55 5.49 -6.47
N GLN A 169 -14.24 5.53 -5.32
CA GLN A 169 -15.10 6.67 -4.97
C GLN A 169 -14.30 7.90 -4.52
N ILE A 170 -13.05 7.71 -4.12
CA ILE A 170 -12.11 8.77 -3.73
C ILE A 170 -10.77 8.46 -4.37
N GLU A 171 -10.15 9.48 -4.93
CA GLU A 171 -8.79 9.45 -5.49
C GLU A 171 -7.88 10.36 -4.67
N VAL A 172 -6.67 9.87 -4.39
CA VAL A 172 -5.60 10.67 -3.80
C VAL A 172 -4.49 10.78 -4.81
N LEU A 173 -4.18 12.01 -5.20
CA LEU A 173 -3.22 12.35 -6.23
C LEU A 173 -2.00 13.02 -5.61
N LYS A 174 -0.81 12.57 -5.93
CA LYS A 174 0.43 13.27 -5.66
C LYS A 174 0.88 13.96 -6.94
N LEU A 175 0.89 15.29 -6.95
CA LEU A 175 1.09 16.12 -8.14
C LEU A 175 2.30 17.04 -7.95
N SER A 176 3.19 17.05 -8.92
CA SER A 176 4.27 18.06 -9.00
C SER A 176 3.72 19.37 -9.54
N ILE A 177 4.08 20.48 -8.93
CA ILE A 177 3.69 21.84 -9.34
C ILE A 177 4.72 22.37 -10.35
N PRO A 178 4.37 22.55 -11.64
CA PRO A 178 5.28 23.12 -12.63
C PRO A 178 5.73 24.53 -12.25
N LYS A 179 6.94 24.93 -12.65
CA LYS A 179 7.52 26.24 -12.28
C LYS A 179 6.73 27.45 -12.75
N ASN A 180 6.02 27.33 -13.87
CA ASN A 180 5.31 28.44 -14.52
C ASN A 180 3.81 28.17 -14.63
N CYS A 181 3.19 27.59 -13.57
CA CYS A 181 1.76 27.28 -13.57
C CYS A 181 0.94 28.31 -12.78
N TYR A 182 -0.37 28.24 -12.96
CA TYR A 182 -1.33 29.18 -12.36
C TYR A 182 -1.31 29.21 -10.84
N VAL A 183 -1.06 28.06 -10.20
CA VAL A 183 -1.14 27.92 -8.74
C VAL A 183 0.13 28.35 -8.01
N VAL A 184 1.21 28.63 -8.73
CA VAL A 184 2.48 29.08 -8.14
C VAL A 184 2.34 30.45 -7.46
N ASN A 185 2.93 30.58 -6.27
CA ASN A 185 2.86 31.78 -5.39
C ASN A 185 1.43 32.11 -4.91
N ARG A 186 0.49 31.17 -4.99
CA ARG A 186 -0.84 31.32 -4.41
C ARG A 186 -0.95 30.51 -3.13
N SER A 187 -1.73 31.02 -2.18
CA SER A 187 -2.03 30.29 -0.95
C SER A 187 -3.07 29.20 -1.20
N VAL A 188 -3.06 28.18 -0.35
CA VAL A 188 -4.07 27.10 -0.39
C VAL A 188 -5.49 27.66 -0.27
N ALA A 189 -5.68 28.72 0.52
CA ALA A 189 -7.00 29.36 0.67
C ALA A 189 -7.44 30.04 -0.64
N GLU A 190 -6.55 30.74 -1.35
CA GLU A 190 -6.86 31.35 -2.67
C GLU A 190 -7.17 30.30 -3.72
N ILE A 191 -6.44 29.17 -3.69
CA ILE A 191 -6.67 28.04 -4.61
C ILE A 191 -8.04 27.39 -4.32
N ALA A 192 -8.36 27.15 -3.05
CA ALA A 192 -9.64 26.54 -2.65
C ALA A 192 -10.85 27.41 -2.97
N GLN A 193 -10.68 28.73 -3.08
CA GLN A 193 -11.74 29.69 -3.44
C GLN A 193 -11.87 29.90 -4.96
N ASP A 194 -10.94 29.42 -5.75
CA ASP A 194 -10.99 29.54 -7.21
C ASP A 194 -12.10 28.64 -7.78
N SER A 195 -13.01 29.23 -8.56
CA SER A 195 -14.15 28.53 -9.15
C SER A 195 -13.77 27.40 -10.11
N ARG A 196 -12.52 27.37 -10.59
CA ARG A 196 -11.97 26.32 -11.45
C ARG A 196 -11.40 25.15 -10.66
N PHE A 197 -11.13 25.33 -9.33
CA PHE A 197 -10.70 24.24 -8.49
C PHE A 197 -11.81 23.19 -8.39
N PRO A 198 -11.53 21.90 -8.72
CA PRO A 198 -12.57 20.89 -8.84
C PRO A 198 -13.36 20.74 -7.53
N THR A 199 -14.68 20.84 -7.64
CA THR A 199 -15.59 20.75 -6.49
C THR A 199 -15.46 19.40 -5.77
N GLY A 200 -15.29 19.44 -4.46
CA GLY A 200 -15.09 18.24 -3.64
C GLY A 200 -13.65 17.75 -3.63
N SER A 201 -12.70 18.61 -4.03
CA SER A 201 -11.28 18.38 -3.88
C SER A 201 -10.70 19.14 -2.70
N LEU A 202 -9.62 18.61 -2.12
CA LEU A 202 -8.92 19.21 -0.98
C LEU A 202 -7.41 18.94 -1.07
N ILE A 203 -6.59 19.96 -0.89
CA ILE A 203 -5.15 19.82 -0.74
C ILE A 203 -4.87 19.39 0.71
N ILE A 204 -4.33 18.18 0.88
CA ILE A 204 -4.11 17.56 2.20
C ILE A 204 -2.62 17.43 2.55
N GLY A 205 -1.73 17.61 1.58
CA GLY A 205 -0.28 17.52 1.78
C GLY A 205 0.46 18.53 0.93
N TYR A 206 1.59 19.00 1.45
CA TYR A 206 2.51 19.91 0.78
C TYR A 206 3.96 19.55 1.09
N GLN A 207 4.80 19.53 0.07
CA GLN A 207 6.24 19.30 0.16
C GLN A 207 6.93 20.36 -0.70
N ALA A 208 7.68 21.26 -0.09
CA ALA A 208 8.34 22.36 -0.81
C ALA A 208 9.45 21.85 -1.75
N HIS A 209 10.28 20.92 -1.28
CA HIS A 209 11.36 20.31 -2.04
C HIS A 209 11.40 18.80 -1.92
N PRO A 210 11.93 18.05 -2.92
CA PRO A 210 11.90 16.57 -2.95
C PRO A 210 12.53 15.84 -1.75
N HIS A 211 13.36 16.52 -0.95
CA HIS A 211 14.03 15.94 0.21
C HIS A 211 13.48 16.45 1.56
N GLU A 212 12.45 17.27 1.53
CA GLU A 212 11.78 17.75 2.73
C GLU A 212 10.61 16.83 3.10
N ASP A 213 10.17 16.94 4.36
CA ASP A 213 9.04 16.16 4.83
C ASP A 213 7.72 16.68 4.23
N LEU A 214 6.84 15.76 3.90
CA LEU A 214 5.46 16.08 3.52
C LEU A 214 4.73 16.63 4.75
N THR A 215 4.22 17.85 4.66
CA THR A 215 3.51 18.55 5.73
C THR A 215 2.02 18.68 5.43
N ILE A 216 1.19 18.84 6.47
CA ILE A 216 -0.23 19.16 6.28
C ILE A 216 -0.33 20.68 6.10
N PRO A 217 -0.75 21.18 4.92
CA PRO A 217 -0.84 22.60 4.67
C PRO A 217 -2.02 23.24 5.41
N ASN A 218 -1.91 24.52 5.64
CA ASN A 218 -3.04 25.34 6.11
C ASN A 218 -3.41 26.38 5.04
N GLY A 219 -4.46 27.16 5.26
CA GLY A 219 -4.95 28.14 4.29
C GLY A 219 -3.91 29.19 3.86
N SER A 220 -2.92 29.51 4.71
CA SER A 220 -1.85 30.47 4.41
C SER A 220 -0.62 29.84 3.76
N THR A 221 -0.56 28.52 3.61
CA THR A 221 0.54 27.82 2.92
C THR A 221 0.57 28.24 1.47
N VAL A 222 1.70 28.77 1.00
CA VAL A 222 1.89 29.22 -0.38
C VAL A 222 2.58 28.10 -1.18
N LEU A 223 2.06 27.80 -2.37
CA LEU A 223 2.63 26.79 -3.25
C LEU A 223 3.84 27.35 -3.99
N GLU A 224 4.99 26.72 -3.82
CA GLU A 224 6.25 27.12 -4.47
C GLU A 224 6.45 26.44 -5.84
N PRO A 225 7.22 27.08 -6.74
CA PRO A 225 7.59 26.45 -8.02
C PRO A 225 8.36 25.14 -7.83
N GLY A 226 7.90 24.04 -8.40
CA GLY A 226 8.55 22.73 -8.28
C GLY A 226 8.25 22.00 -6.98
N SER A 227 7.34 22.52 -6.17
CA SER A 227 6.81 21.81 -4.98
C SER A 227 5.89 20.65 -5.39
N THR A 228 5.54 19.83 -4.43
CA THR A 228 4.60 18.71 -4.61
C THR A 228 3.41 18.89 -3.69
N VAL A 229 2.21 18.58 -4.19
CA VAL A 229 0.98 18.59 -3.41
C VAL A 229 0.32 17.21 -3.40
N LEU A 230 -0.32 16.88 -2.28
CA LEU A 230 -1.21 15.74 -2.16
C LEU A 230 -2.64 16.25 -2.16
N VAL A 231 -3.45 15.77 -3.10
CA VAL A 231 -4.83 16.21 -3.31
C VAL A 231 -5.78 15.03 -3.20
N VAL A 232 -6.83 15.17 -2.40
CA VAL A 232 -7.97 14.25 -2.41
C VAL A 232 -9.00 14.80 -3.38
N THR A 233 -9.56 13.97 -4.23
CA THR A 233 -10.59 14.37 -5.19
C THR A 233 -11.59 13.25 -5.48
N LYS A 234 -12.68 13.60 -6.15
CA LYS A 234 -13.67 12.64 -6.65
C LYS A 234 -13.20 11.99 -7.94
N PRO A 235 -13.67 10.77 -8.25
CA PRO A 235 -13.40 10.12 -9.53
C PRO A 235 -13.81 10.99 -10.70
N GLY A 236 -12.97 10.99 -11.74
CA GLY A 236 -13.21 11.77 -12.94
C GLY A 236 -12.83 13.25 -12.86
N SER A 237 -12.38 13.74 -11.70
CA SER A 237 -11.87 15.11 -11.56
C SER A 237 -10.37 15.24 -11.86
N LEU A 238 -9.69 14.15 -12.20
CA LEU A 238 -8.25 14.13 -12.48
C LEU A 238 -7.85 15.13 -13.57
N HIS A 239 -8.50 15.06 -14.73
CA HIS A 239 -8.21 15.98 -15.84
C HIS A 239 -8.44 17.44 -15.45
N GLN A 240 -9.56 17.74 -14.78
CA GLN A 240 -9.84 19.09 -14.30
C GLN A 240 -8.80 19.59 -13.31
N MET A 241 -8.30 18.69 -12.44
CA MET A 241 -7.24 19.01 -11.47
C MET A 241 -5.92 19.29 -12.18
N ILE A 242 -5.56 18.48 -13.16
CA ILE A 242 -4.36 18.67 -13.98
C ILE A 242 -4.46 19.99 -14.75
N ASP A 243 -5.55 20.21 -15.47
CA ASP A 243 -5.80 21.45 -16.23
C ASP A 243 -5.76 22.69 -15.32
N PHE A 244 -6.29 22.57 -14.10
CA PHE A 244 -6.25 23.64 -13.12
C PHE A 244 -4.83 23.95 -12.64
N ILE A 245 -4.04 22.92 -12.36
CA ILE A 245 -2.65 23.10 -11.89
C ILE A 245 -1.75 23.57 -13.03
N GLU A 246 -1.83 22.94 -14.19
CA GLU A 246 -1.00 23.25 -15.34
C GLU A 246 -1.45 24.50 -16.08
N GLY A 247 -2.69 24.92 -15.90
CA GLY A 247 -3.30 26.03 -16.63
C GLY A 247 -2.34 27.20 -16.77
N CYS A 248 -1.61 27.21 -17.87
CA CYS A 248 -0.71 28.30 -18.25
C CYS A 248 -1.54 29.56 -18.44
N LYS A 249 -0.98 30.65 -17.92
CA LYS A 249 -1.52 31.99 -18.16
C LYS A 249 -1.57 32.30 -19.65
#